data_3dc1b0cb33702fba98b1591fc869b373
#
_entry.id   3dc1b0cb33702fba98b1591fc869b373
#
_cell.length_a   1.000
_cell.length_b   1.000
_cell.length_c   1.000
_cell.angle_alpha   90.00
_cell.angle_beta   90.00
_cell.angle_gamma   90.00
#
_symmetry.space_group_name_H-M   'P 1'
#
loop_
_entity.id
_entity.type
_entity.pdbx_description
1 polymer ?
#
loop_
_entity_poly.entity_id
_entity_poly.type
_entity_poly.pdbx_seq_one_letter_code
_entity_poly.pdbx_strand_id
1 'polypeptide(L)'
;PDFDDKYWQLSEGAFGTPGMWEARTQWTSSNIWVRREVEVDPYLLEHKKIYLRYSHDDVFQLYINGKQLVNTGYDWGANFKVEVPDSILQTMKSGKALIAAHCENRVGGGLVDFGLFAEEPTMPVEKVAPISYEKEWTGRYTMEQPQENWEAKEFDDTTWTEGQAAFGTDDQRNVHTPWFSPNIWVRRELTFDPALVKNKQLYLRYSHDDVFQLYVNGMQLVSTGYE
;
A
#
# COMPACT_ATOMS: atom_id res chain seq x y z
N PRO A 1 -15.37 14.62 -20.62
CA PRO A 1 -13.93 14.61 -20.96
C PRO A 1 -13.45 15.99 -21.43
N ASP A 2 -14.23 16.71 -22.20
CA ASP A 2 -13.82 17.95 -22.88
C ASP A 2 -14.09 19.23 -22.06
N PHE A 3 -14.30 19.11 -20.77
CA PHE A 3 -14.52 20.26 -19.89
C PHE A 3 -13.20 21.01 -19.70
N ASP A 4 -13.20 22.35 -19.91
CA ASP A 4 -12.07 23.23 -19.71
C ASP A 4 -11.96 23.66 -18.23
N ASP A 5 -11.01 23.09 -17.50
CA ASP A 5 -10.73 23.35 -16.09
C ASP A 5 -9.51 24.27 -15.85
N LYS A 6 -9.02 24.96 -16.91
CA LYS A 6 -7.81 25.80 -16.83
C LYS A 6 -7.85 26.93 -15.79
N TYR A 7 -9.05 27.32 -15.34
CA TYR A 7 -9.24 28.34 -14.30
C TYR A 7 -9.45 27.75 -12.90
N TRP A 8 -9.43 26.42 -12.78
CA TRP A 8 -9.55 25.80 -11.47
C TRP A 8 -8.26 25.94 -10.68
N GLN A 9 -8.41 26.02 -9.35
CA GLN A 9 -7.27 26.09 -8.46
C GLN A 9 -6.56 24.73 -8.39
N LEU A 10 -5.23 24.74 -8.55
CA LEU A 10 -4.41 23.57 -8.27
C LEU A 10 -4.23 23.44 -6.76
N SER A 11 -4.51 22.27 -6.21
CA SER A 11 -4.48 22.02 -4.77
C SER A 11 -4.17 20.56 -4.46
N GLU A 12 -3.79 20.27 -3.21
CA GLU A 12 -3.48 18.93 -2.74
C GLU A 12 -4.69 18.27 -2.08
N GLY A 13 -4.97 17.00 -2.40
CA GLY A 13 -5.88 16.13 -1.64
C GLY A 13 -5.23 15.67 -0.31
N ALA A 14 -5.96 15.28 0.72
CA ALA A 14 -7.42 15.26 0.84
C ALA A 14 -8.00 16.67 0.97
N PHE A 15 -9.26 16.82 0.55
CA PHE A 15 -10.03 18.07 0.67
C PHE A 15 -11.04 17.95 1.81
N GLY A 16 -11.20 19.00 2.62
CA GLY A 16 -12.17 18.99 3.71
C GLY A 16 -12.64 20.38 4.11
N THR A 17 -13.77 20.45 4.80
CA THR A 17 -14.25 21.70 5.39
C THR A 17 -13.40 22.11 6.60
N PRO A 18 -13.45 23.37 7.06
CA PRO A 18 -12.72 23.81 8.25
C PRO A 18 -12.98 22.91 9.45
N GLY A 19 -11.92 22.44 10.11
CA GLY A 19 -11.99 21.53 11.25
C GLY A 19 -11.77 20.04 10.93
N MET A 20 -11.75 19.68 9.65
CA MET A 20 -11.34 18.31 9.23
C MET A 20 -9.81 18.20 9.27
N TRP A 21 -9.29 17.49 10.25
CA TRP A 21 -7.85 17.40 10.52
C TRP A 21 -7.06 16.61 9.44
N GLU A 22 -7.76 15.77 8.69
CA GLU A 22 -7.17 14.98 7.58
C GLU A 22 -7.01 15.82 6.30
N ALA A 23 -7.68 16.98 6.20
CA ALA A 23 -7.68 17.79 4.99
C ALA A 23 -6.39 18.58 4.82
N ARG A 24 -5.77 18.47 3.65
CA ARG A 24 -4.65 19.32 3.23
C ARG A 24 -5.12 20.60 2.55
N THR A 25 -6.25 20.51 1.85
CA THR A 25 -6.90 21.67 1.22
C THR A 25 -8.31 21.84 1.79
N GLN A 26 -8.60 23.06 2.23
CA GLN A 26 -9.91 23.39 2.78
C GLN A 26 -10.84 23.96 1.70
N TRP A 27 -12.13 23.58 1.75
CA TRP A 27 -13.19 24.26 0.99
C TRP A 27 -14.28 24.75 1.95
N THR A 28 -15.04 25.79 1.55
CA THR A 28 -16.04 26.45 2.41
C THR A 28 -17.45 26.49 1.81
N SER A 29 -17.62 26.02 0.57
CA SER A 29 -18.92 25.92 -0.11
C SER A 29 -19.61 24.60 0.23
N SER A 30 -20.91 24.49 -0.09
CA SER A 30 -21.63 23.20 0.04
C SER A 30 -21.14 22.14 -0.94
N ASN A 31 -20.45 22.54 -2.00
CA ASN A 31 -20.03 21.61 -3.05
C ASN A 31 -18.56 21.83 -3.38
N ILE A 32 -17.90 20.74 -3.71
CA ILE A 32 -16.56 20.75 -4.31
C ILE A 32 -16.51 19.83 -5.55
N TRP A 33 -15.85 20.30 -6.57
CA TRP A 33 -15.53 19.52 -7.76
C TRP A 33 -14.01 19.39 -7.85
N VAL A 34 -13.54 18.17 -8.03
CA VAL A 34 -12.11 17.87 -8.12
C VAL A 34 -11.85 17.12 -9.43
N ARG A 35 -10.78 17.51 -10.12
CA ARG A 35 -10.31 16.77 -11.31
C ARG A 35 -8.82 16.49 -11.17
N ARG A 36 -8.43 15.29 -11.57
CA ARG A 36 -7.04 14.86 -11.55
C ARG A 36 -6.75 13.96 -12.74
N GLU A 37 -5.76 14.32 -13.53
CA GLU A 37 -5.14 13.40 -14.49
C GLU A 37 -4.12 12.53 -13.75
N VAL A 38 -4.15 11.23 -13.98
CA VAL A 38 -3.19 10.26 -13.43
C VAL A 38 -2.57 9.45 -14.57
N GLU A 39 -1.30 9.19 -14.47
CA GLU A 39 -0.62 8.22 -15.32
C GLU A 39 -0.85 6.82 -14.76
N VAL A 40 -1.20 5.88 -15.63
CA VAL A 40 -1.47 4.49 -15.27
C VAL A 40 -0.58 3.60 -16.11
N ASP A 41 0.27 2.82 -15.46
CA ASP A 41 1.11 1.86 -16.16
C ASP A 41 0.22 0.81 -16.88
N PRO A 42 0.29 0.68 -18.21
CA PRO A 42 -0.47 -0.32 -18.96
C PRO A 42 -0.26 -1.76 -18.47
N TYR A 43 0.94 -2.07 -17.97
CA TYR A 43 1.23 -3.37 -17.37
C TYR A 43 0.29 -3.69 -16.19
N LEU A 44 0.03 -2.70 -15.34
CA LEU A 44 -0.89 -2.88 -14.20
C LEU A 44 -2.32 -3.18 -14.66
N LEU A 45 -2.77 -2.54 -15.74
CA LEU A 45 -4.11 -2.75 -16.30
C LEU A 45 -4.32 -4.18 -16.86
N GLU A 46 -3.25 -4.82 -17.32
CA GLU A 46 -3.30 -6.15 -17.92
C GLU A 46 -3.13 -7.27 -16.89
N HIS A 47 -2.39 -7.01 -15.80
CA HIS A 47 -1.92 -8.05 -14.89
C HIS A 47 -2.45 -7.93 -13.48
N LYS A 48 -3.11 -6.81 -13.13
CA LYS A 48 -3.56 -6.53 -11.76
C LYS A 48 -5.04 -6.18 -11.72
N LYS A 49 -5.64 -6.38 -10.57
CA LYS A 49 -6.94 -5.80 -10.27
C LYS A 49 -6.77 -4.35 -9.85
N ILE A 50 -7.51 -3.46 -10.47
CA ILE A 50 -7.47 -2.03 -10.15
C ILE A 50 -8.67 -1.70 -9.28
N TYR A 51 -8.41 -0.99 -8.21
CA TYR A 51 -9.40 -0.53 -7.24
C TYR A 51 -9.34 0.98 -7.08
N LEU A 52 -10.49 1.58 -6.84
CA LEU A 52 -10.60 2.91 -6.27
C LEU A 52 -10.76 2.77 -4.75
N ARG A 53 -9.93 3.47 -3.98
CA ARG A 53 -10.21 3.77 -2.56
C ARG A 53 -10.69 5.19 -2.46
N TYR A 54 -11.68 5.44 -1.62
CA TYR A 54 -12.22 6.77 -1.41
C TYR A 54 -12.80 6.93 -0.01
N SER A 55 -12.81 8.18 0.45
CA SER A 55 -13.47 8.63 1.67
C SER A 55 -14.30 9.85 1.32
N HIS A 56 -15.48 9.98 1.87
CA HIS A 56 -16.38 11.11 1.59
C HIS A 56 -17.33 11.42 2.74
N ASP A 57 -17.83 12.63 2.71
CA ASP A 57 -18.89 13.16 3.60
C ASP A 57 -19.49 14.40 2.93
N ASP A 58 -20.75 14.49 2.54
CA ASP A 58 -21.90 13.57 2.54
C ASP A 58 -22.06 12.82 1.19
N VAL A 59 -22.67 13.48 0.16
CA VAL A 59 -22.94 12.89 -1.16
C VAL A 59 -21.69 12.89 -2.02
N PHE A 60 -21.39 11.75 -2.61
CA PHE A 60 -20.20 11.62 -3.43
C PHE A 60 -20.46 10.94 -4.78
N GLN A 61 -19.90 11.52 -5.82
CA GLN A 61 -19.91 10.97 -7.16
C GLN A 61 -18.50 11.00 -7.74
N LEU A 62 -18.10 9.92 -8.41
CA LEU A 62 -16.79 9.84 -9.06
C LEU A 62 -16.90 9.20 -10.45
N TYR A 63 -16.17 9.79 -11.38
CA TYR A 63 -16.11 9.39 -12.78
C TYR A 63 -14.65 9.14 -13.18
N ILE A 64 -14.40 8.15 -14.01
CA ILE A 64 -13.11 7.91 -14.65
C ILE A 64 -13.33 7.99 -16.17
N ASN A 65 -12.60 8.87 -16.85
CA ASN A 65 -12.73 9.12 -18.28
C ASN A 65 -14.19 9.34 -18.72
N GLY A 66 -14.98 10.02 -17.87
CA GLY A 66 -16.39 10.33 -18.11
C GLY A 66 -17.37 9.21 -17.78
N LYS A 67 -16.91 8.03 -17.37
CA LYS A 67 -17.78 6.93 -16.92
C LYS A 67 -17.93 6.94 -15.41
N GLN A 68 -19.15 6.92 -14.91
CA GLN A 68 -19.44 6.91 -13.48
C GLN A 68 -19.03 5.59 -12.85
N LEU A 69 -18.23 5.65 -11.79
CA LEU A 69 -17.82 4.50 -10.98
C LEU A 69 -18.52 4.50 -9.62
N VAL A 70 -18.66 5.66 -9.00
CA VAL A 70 -19.26 5.80 -7.67
C VAL A 70 -20.41 6.80 -7.70
N ASN A 71 -21.49 6.47 -6.99
CA ASN A 71 -22.57 7.38 -6.62
C ASN A 71 -23.17 6.87 -5.29
N THR A 72 -22.93 7.57 -4.21
CA THR A 72 -23.26 7.10 -2.87
C THR A 72 -24.66 7.52 -2.40
N GLY A 73 -25.25 8.54 -3.02
CA GLY A 73 -26.40 9.20 -2.37
C GLY A 73 -25.93 9.95 -1.11
N TYR A 74 -26.85 10.13 -0.14
CA TYR A 74 -26.56 10.76 1.14
C TYR A 74 -26.00 9.70 2.11
N ASP A 75 -24.69 9.68 2.22
CA ASP A 75 -23.93 8.73 3.05
C ASP A 75 -22.57 9.33 3.36
N TRP A 76 -21.86 8.78 4.33
CA TRP A 76 -20.52 9.21 4.70
C TRP A 76 -19.67 8.01 5.19
N GLY A 77 -18.37 8.11 5.04
CA GLY A 77 -17.45 7.11 5.57
C GLY A 77 -16.06 7.20 4.95
N ALA A 78 -15.18 6.35 5.43
CA ALA A 78 -13.79 6.34 5.05
C ALA A 78 -13.32 4.97 4.56
N ASN A 79 -12.29 4.98 3.73
CA ASN A 79 -11.60 3.78 3.24
C ASN A 79 -12.50 2.81 2.45
N PHE A 80 -13.54 3.30 1.80
CA PHE A 80 -14.30 2.49 0.87
C PHE A 80 -13.42 2.00 -0.27
N LYS A 81 -13.70 0.79 -0.73
CA LYS A 81 -12.98 0.15 -1.83
C LYS A 81 -13.96 -0.38 -2.86
N VAL A 82 -13.76 -0.03 -4.12
CA VAL A 82 -14.54 -0.55 -5.25
C VAL A 82 -13.62 -0.99 -6.38
N GLU A 83 -13.87 -2.17 -6.93
CA GLU A 83 -13.13 -2.67 -8.10
C GLU A 83 -13.50 -1.85 -9.34
N VAL A 84 -12.50 -1.44 -10.12
CA VAL A 84 -12.72 -0.71 -11.37
C VAL A 84 -13.09 -1.72 -12.46
N PRO A 85 -14.31 -1.65 -13.04
CA PRO A 85 -14.76 -2.64 -14.00
C PRO A 85 -14.03 -2.52 -15.34
N ASP A 86 -13.96 -3.62 -16.08
CA ASP A 86 -13.29 -3.71 -17.38
C ASP A 86 -13.72 -2.63 -18.37
N SER A 87 -15.02 -2.27 -18.36
CA SER A 87 -15.54 -1.23 -19.23
C SER A 87 -14.93 0.16 -18.99
N ILE A 88 -14.42 0.43 -17.78
CA ILE A 88 -13.68 1.62 -17.42
C ILE A 88 -12.18 1.40 -17.71
N LEU A 89 -11.60 0.25 -17.33
CA LEU A 89 -10.20 -0.08 -17.59
C LEU A 89 -9.82 0.06 -19.06
N GLN A 90 -10.71 -0.34 -19.98
CA GLN A 90 -10.51 -0.18 -21.42
C GLN A 90 -10.28 1.30 -21.84
N THR A 91 -10.84 2.26 -21.13
CA THR A 91 -10.66 3.69 -21.41
C THR A 91 -9.30 4.23 -20.93
N MET A 92 -8.58 3.46 -20.12
CA MET A 92 -7.29 3.84 -19.52
C MET A 92 -6.08 3.26 -20.28
N LYS A 93 -6.30 2.45 -21.30
CA LYS A 93 -5.24 1.76 -22.06
C LYS A 93 -4.21 2.68 -22.73
N SER A 94 -4.53 3.97 -22.88
CA SER A 94 -3.56 4.98 -23.35
C SER A 94 -2.48 5.33 -22.32
N GLY A 95 -2.52 4.75 -21.13
CA GLY A 95 -1.62 5.07 -20.02
C GLY A 95 -2.04 6.30 -19.21
N LYS A 96 -3.22 6.86 -19.46
CA LYS A 96 -3.74 8.03 -18.76
C LYS A 96 -5.20 7.83 -18.36
N ALA A 97 -5.56 8.37 -17.19
CA ALA A 97 -6.93 8.43 -16.72
C ALA A 97 -7.24 9.81 -16.14
N LEU A 98 -8.38 10.37 -16.53
CA LEU A 98 -8.94 11.57 -15.91
C LEU A 98 -9.97 11.14 -14.88
N ILE A 99 -9.70 11.42 -13.62
CA ILE A 99 -10.65 11.22 -12.52
C ILE A 99 -11.34 12.54 -12.24
N ALA A 100 -12.66 12.54 -12.21
CA ALA A 100 -13.48 13.69 -11.85
C ALA A 100 -14.42 13.30 -10.72
N ALA A 101 -14.43 14.08 -9.66
CA ALA A 101 -15.25 13.84 -8.48
C ALA A 101 -16.07 15.08 -8.10
N HIS A 102 -17.25 14.85 -7.55
CA HIS A 102 -18.11 15.83 -6.93
C HIS A 102 -18.46 15.36 -5.52
N CYS A 103 -18.31 16.24 -4.55
CA CYS A 103 -18.78 16.01 -3.18
C CYS A 103 -19.68 17.17 -2.76
N GLU A 104 -20.84 16.84 -2.17
CA GLU A 104 -21.77 17.81 -1.58
C GLU A 104 -21.79 17.61 -0.07
N ASN A 105 -21.37 18.61 0.68
CA ASN A 105 -21.51 18.65 2.13
C ASN A 105 -22.86 19.31 2.48
N ARG A 106 -23.74 18.56 3.13
CA ARG A 106 -25.09 18.98 3.55
C ARG A 106 -25.15 19.34 5.01
N VAL A 107 -24.46 18.59 5.87
CA VAL A 107 -24.50 18.76 7.33
C VAL A 107 -23.14 18.42 7.93
N GLY A 108 -22.65 19.26 8.82
CA GLY A 108 -21.44 18.99 9.59
C GLY A 108 -20.16 19.27 8.84
N GLY A 109 -19.18 18.40 9.01
CA GLY A 109 -17.91 18.47 8.30
C GLY A 109 -17.97 17.72 6.98
N GLY A 110 -17.34 18.24 5.92
CA GLY A 110 -17.21 17.56 4.65
C GLY A 110 -15.78 17.09 4.42
N LEU A 111 -15.63 15.92 3.81
CA LEU A 111 -14.36 15.34 3.43
C LEU A 111 -14.45 14.69 2.06
N VAL A 112 -13.42 14.81 1.25
CA VAL A 112 -13.26 13.98 0.05
C VAL A 112 -11.79 13.67 -0.19
N ASP A 113 -11.51 12.38 -0.32
CA ASP A 113 -10.23 11.85 -0.77
C ASP A 113 -10.43 10.62 -1.64
N PHE A 114 -9.56 10.41 -2.61
CA PHE A 114 -9.63 9.24 -3.48
C PHE A 114 -8.31 8.95 -4.19
N GLY A 115 -8.09 7.66 -4.49
CA GLY A 115 -6.93 7.19 -5.24
C GLY A 115 -7.16 5.84 -5.92
N LEU A 116 -6.43 5.61 -7.03
CA LEU A 116 -6.39 4.32 -7.69
C LEU A 116 -5.25 3.47 -7.12
N PHE A 117 -5.53 2.20 -6.93
CA PHE A 117 -4.59 1.19 -6.44
C PHE A 117 -4.63 -0.04 -7.34
N ALA A 118 -3.47 -0.59 -7.62
CA ALA A 118 -3.35 -1.91 -8.21
C ALA A 118 -3.11 -2.94 -7.10
N GLU A 119 -3.91 -3.98 -7.07
CA GLU A 119 -3.68 -5.10 -6.16
C GLU A 119 -3.26 -6.34 -6.92
N GLU A 120 -2.31 -7.06 -6.35
CA GLU A 120 -2.02 -8.41 -6.80
C GLU A 120 -3.31 -9.25 -6.69
N PRO A 121 -3.63 -10.07 -7.68
CA PRO A 121 -4.67 -11.08 -7.50
C PRO A 121 -4.32 -11.86 -6.25
N THR A 122 -5.19 -11.83 -5.26
CA THR A 122 -5.01 -12.69 -4.07
C THR A 122 -5.01 -14.13 -4.56
N MET A 123 -3.82 -14.72 -4.64
CA MET A 123 -3.72 -16.15 -4.91
C MET A 123 -4.49 -16.86 -3.80
N PRO A 124 -5.39 -17.80 -4.14
CA PRO A 124 -5.98 -18.64 -3.11
C PRO A 124 -4.85 -19.24 -2.28
N VAL A 125 -4.86 -19.04 -0.98
CA VAL A 125 -3.82 -19.51 -0.03
C VAL A 125 -3.55 -21.01 -0.21
N GLU A 126 -4.52 -21.76 -0.66
CA GLU A 126 -4.46 -23.21 -0.96
C GLU A 126 -3.49 -23.61 -2.09
N LYS A 127 -3.09 -22.67 -2.94
CA LYS A 127 -2.17 -22.95 -4.08
C LYS A 127 -0.75 -22.42 -3.89
N VAL A 128 -0.45 -21.79 -2.75
CA VAL A 128 0.89 -21.28 -2.47
C VAL A 128 1.70 -22.37 -1.77
N ALA A 129 2.65 -22.95 -2.48
CA ALA A 129 3.65 -23.82 -1.86
C ALA A 129 4.70 -22.95 -1.15
N PRO A 130 4.83 -23.01 0.17
CA PRO A 130 5.85 -22.24 0.87
C PRO A 130 7.24 -22.77 0.52
N ILE A 131 8.17 -21.87 0.21
CA ILE A 131 9.59 -22.19 0.03
C ILE A 131 10.30 -22.14 1.39
N SER A 132 9.89 -21.21 2.24
CA SER A 132 10.52 -20.97 3.53
C SER A 132 9.56 -20.46 4.61
N TYR A 133 8.28 -20.86 4.53
CA TYR A 133 7.31 -20.53 5.56
C TYR A 133 7.40 -21.53 6.71
N GLU A 134 8.31 -21.26 7.60
CA GLU A 134 8.46 -22.00 8.86
C GLU A 134 8.10 -21.08 9.99
N LYS A 135 7.30 -21.56 10.95
CA LYS A 135 6.94 -20.79 12.13
C LYS A 135 8.11 -20.52 13.06
N GLU A 136 9.14 -21.34 12.98
CA GLU A 136 10.23 -21.41 13.95
C GLU A 136 11.58 -21.57 13.23
N TRP A 137 11.87 -20.63 12.32
CA TRP A 137 13.18 -20.61 11.67
C TRP A 137 14.24 -19.97 12.58
N THR A 138 15.49 -20.38 12.43
CA THR A 138 16.64 -19.78 13.12
C THR A 138 17.36 -18.80 12.20
N GLY A 139 17.80 -17.69 12.75
CA GLY A 139 18.61 -16.68 12.08
C GLY A 139 19.65 -16.11 13.03
N ARG A 140 20.54 -15.27 12.50
CA ARG A 140 21.48 -14.50 13.31
C ARG A 140 20.98 -13.08 13.47
N TYR A 141 21.16 -12.51 14.67
CA TYR A 141 20.69 -11.16 14.95
C TYR A 141 21.70 -10.37 15.80
N THR A 142 21.59 -9.05 15.71
CA THR A 142 22.29 -8.11 16.59
C THR A 142 21.36 -6.96 16.94
N MET A 143 21.56 -6.37 18.11
CA MET A 143 20.90 -5.14 18.56
C MET A 143 21.84 -3.93 18.46
N GLU A 144 23.08 -4.15 18.10
CA GLU A 144 24.08 -3.12 17.86
C GLU A 144 24.09 -2.74 16.38
N GLN A 145 24.30 -1.47 16.09
CA GLN A 145 24.42 -0.97 14.72
C GLN A 145 25.49 -1.76 13.96
N PRO A 146 25.14 -2.54 12.93
CA PRO A 146 26.14 -3.27 12.16
C PRO A 146 26.96 -2.34 11.26
N GLN A 147 28.04 -2.90 10.72
CA GLN A 147 28.84 -2.22 9.71
C GLN A 147 28.03 -2.00 8.43
N GLU A 148 28.49 -1.09 7.58
CA GLU A 148 27.91 -0.87 6.26
C GLU A 148 27.85 -2.17 5.44
N ASN A 149 26.87 -2.28 4.56
CA ASN A 149 26.60 -3.45 3.71
C ASN A 149 26.26 -4.74 4.49
N TRP A 150 25.71 -4.60 5.70
CA TRP A 150 25.25 -5.75 6.49
C TRP A 150 24.19 -6.60 5.75
N GLU A 151 23.47 -6.05 4.80
CA GLU A 151 22.48 -6.71 3.95
C GLU A 151 23.09 -7.53 2.81
N ALA A 152 24.38 -7.34 2.52
CA ALA A 152 25.06 -8.06 1.44
C ALA A 152 25.18 -9.56 1.74
N LYS A 153 25.13 -10.38 0.68
CA LYS A 153 25.21 -11.84 0.80
C LYS A 153 26.51 -12.30 1.48
N GLU A 154 27.60 -11.63 1.17
CA GLU A 154 28.95 -11.98 1.63
C GLU A 154 29.32 -11.36 3.00
N PHE A 155 28.37 -10.69 3.65
CA PHE A 155 28.62 -10.09 4.96
C PHE A 155 28.89 -11.18 6.02
N ASP A 156 29.94 -11.00 6.80
CA ASP A 156 30.29 -11.91 7.90
C ASP A 156 29.48 -11.58 9.17
N ASP A 157 28.46 -12.38 9.42
CA ASP A 157 27.61 -12.30 10.61
C ASP A 157 27.95 -13.33 11.69
N THR A 158 29.14 -13.95 11.63
CA THR A 158 29.56 -15.01 12.56
C THR A 158 29.63 -14.55 14.02
N THR A 159 29.79 -13.25 14.24
CA THR A 159 29.78 -12.62 15.57
C THR A 159 28.37 -12.32 16.11
N TRP A 160 27.34 -12.45 15.28
CA TRP A 160 25.97 -12.21 15.69
C TRP A 160 25.40 -13.37 16.51
N THR A 161 24.42 -13.09 17.35
CA THR A 161 23.76 -14.09 18.17
C THR A 161 22.78 -14.92 17.33
N GLU A 162 22.69 -16.21 17.57
CA GLU A 162 21.63 -17.04 17.00
C GLU A 162 20.32 -16.84 17.75
N GLY A 163 19.22 -16.74 17.03
CA GLY A 163 17.88 -16.61 17.58
C GLY A 163 16.83 -17.30 16.74
N GLN A 164 15.75 -17.69 17.39
CA GLN A 164 14.60 -18.34 16.76
C GLN A 164 13.50 -17.32 16.51
N ALA A 165 12.91 -17.33 15.33
CA ALA A 165 11.72 -16.52 15.03
C ALA A 165 10.47 -17.05 15.78
N ALA A 166 9.52 -16.21 16.16
CA ALA A 166 9.47 -14.77 15.87
C ALA A 166 10.33 -13.97 16.84
N PHE A 167 10.87 -12.87 16.34
CA PHE A 167 11.57 -11.86 17.14
C PHE A 167 10.57 -10.78 17.57
N GLY A 168 10.61 -10.31 18.81
CA GLY A 168 9.69 -9.30 19.32
C GLY A 168 10.04 -8.79 20.71
N THR A 169 9.26 -7.85 21.22
CA THR A 169 9.37 -7.37 22.59
C THR A 169 8.63 -8.31 23.57
N ASP A 170 8.98 -8.28 24.85
CA ASP A 170 8.51 -9.25 25.87
C ASP A 170 6.99 -9.33 26.05
N ASP A 171 6.27 -8.30 25.68
CA ASP A 171 4.81 -8.21 25.82
C ASP A 171 4.04 -8.83 24.63
N GLN A 172 4.73 -9.26 23.59
CA GLN A 172 4.10 -9.82 22.40
C GLN A 172 3.95 -11.34 22.46
N ARG A 173 2.78 -11.82 22.02
CA ARG A 173 2.50 -13.27 21.99
C ARG A 173 3.28 -13.95 20.85
N ASN A 174 3.74 -15.17 21.13
CA ASN A 174 4.49 -16.03 20.19
C ASN A 174 5.90 -15.53 19.85
N VAL A 175 6.50 -14.70 20.68
CA VAL A 175 7.91 -14.34 20.58
C VAL A 175 8.77 -15.47 21.13
N HIS A 176 9.80 -15.88 20.36
CA HIS A 176 10.80 -16.86 20.79
C HIS A 176 12.14 -16.20 21.09
N THR A 177 12.47 -15.14 20.38
CA THR A 177 13.68 -14.34 20.66
C THR A 177 13.26 -12.91 20.99
N PRO A 178 13.32 -12.53 22.27
CA PRO A 178 13.03 -11.16 22.70
C PRO A 178 14.19 -10.22 22.36
N TRP A 179 13.87 -8.97 22.02
CA TRP A 179 14.86 -7.88 21.96
C TRP A 179 14.41 -6.69 22.82
N PHE A 180 15.39 -5.88 23.27
CA PHE A 180 15.18 -4.79 24.24
C PHE A 180 15.80 -3.46 23.80
N SER A 181 16.13 -3.33 22.51
CA SER A 181 16.70 -2.14 21.92
C SER A 181 15.73 -1.48 20.95
N PRO A 182 15.92 -0.21 20.57
CA PRO A 182 15.09 0.43 19.54
C PRO A 182 15.16 -0.24 18.16
N ASN A 183 16.26 -0.96 17.89
CA ASN A 183 16.49 -1.61 16.60
C ASN A 183 16.97 -3.04 16.78
N ILE A 184 16.62 -3.88 15.81
CA ILE A 184 17.16 -5.21 15.64
C ILE A 184 17.53 -5.43 14.18
N TRP A 185 18.64 -6.05 13.90
CA TRP A 185 19.04 -6.53 12.59
C TRP A 185 19.05 -8.05 12.63
N VAL A 186 18.38 -8.66 11.65
CA VAL A 186 18.24 -10.11 11.56
C VAL A 186 18.68 -10.58 10.19
N ARG A 187 19.49 -11.62 10.13
CA ARG A 187 19.94 -12.25 8.90
C ARG A 187 19.55 -13.72 8.91
N ARG A 188 19.14 -14.23 7.74
CA ARG A 188 18.85 -15.62 7.54
C ARG A 188 19.33 -16.07 6.15
N GLU A 189 20.00 -17.19 6.09
CA GLU A 189 20.30 -17.85 4.82
C GLU A 189 19.22 -18.89 4.50
N LEU A 190 18.80 -18.95 3.24
CA LEU A 190 17.83 -19.90 2.74
C LEU A 190 18.43 -20.75 1.64
N THR A 191 18.32 -22.05 1.79
CA THR A 191 18.61 -23.02 0.72
C THR A 191 17.30 -23.62 0.22
N PHE A 192 17.07 -23.56 -1.09
CA PHE A 192 15.86 -24.11 -1.72
C PHE A 192 16.18 -24.76 -3.07
N ASP A 193 15.31 -25.66 -3.49
CA ASP A 193 15.42 -26.28 -4.82
C ASP A 193 15.09 -25.22 -5.90
N PRO A 194 16.02 -24.94 -6.84
CA PRO A 194 15.76 -24.00 -7.93
C PRO A 194 14.53 -24.34 -8.79
N ALA A 195 14.12 -25.61 -8.84
CA ALA A 195 12.92 -26.02 -9.55
C ALA A 195 11.63 -25.44 -8.95
N LEU A 196 11.63 -25.12 -7.64
CA LEU A 196 10.48 -24.52 -6.95
C LEU A 196 10.20 -23.09 -7.40
N VAL A 197 11.20 -22.39 -7.91
CA VAL A 197 11.10 -20.96 -8.29
C VAL A 197 11.09 -20.76 -9.81
N LYS A 198 11.49 -21.76 -10.58
CA LYS A 198 11.57 -21.66 -12.04
C LYS A 198 10.18 -21.42 -12.66
N ASN A 199 10.04 -20.33 -13.40
CA ASN A 199 8.80 -19.92 -14.06
C ASN A 199 7.61 -19.72 -13.10
N LYS A 200 7.88 -19.33 -11.85
CA LYS A 200 6.85 -19.04 -10.86
C LYS A 200 6.99 -17.62 -10.35
N GLN A 201 5.87 -17.02 -10.02
CA GLN A 201 5.84 -15.76 -9.29
C GLN A 201 6.09 -16.06 -7.81
N LEU A 202 7.04 -15.34 -7.23
CA LEU A 202 7.39 -15.45 -5.81
C LEU A 202 6.72 -14.36 -5.01
N TYR A 203 6.32 -14.71 -3.80
CA TYR A 203 5.71 -13.79 -2.86
C TYR A 203 6.48 -13.82 -1.55
N LEU A 204 6.69 -12.63 -0.99
CA LEU A 204 7.17 -12.46 0.36
C LEU A 204 5.98 -12.25 1.28
N ARG A 205 5.93 -13.01 2.38
CA ARG A 205 4.99 -12.80 3.47
C ARG A 205 5.77 -12.40 4.71
N TYR A 206 5.39 -11.30 5.32
CA TYR A 206 6.03 -10.77 6.51
C TYR A 206 5.00 -10.15 7.44
N SER A 207 5.38 -10.01 8.72
CA SER A 207 4.67 -9.23 9.74
C SER A 207 5.70 -8.40 10.48
N HIS A 208 5.37 -7.17 10.75
CA HIS A 208 6.20 -6.24 11.51
C HIS A 208 5.33 -5.30 12.32
N ASP A 209 5.98 -4.60 13.22
CA ASP A 209 5.46 -3.48 13.99
C ASP A 209 6.47 -2.33 13.85
N ASP A 210 5.99 -1.10 13.73
CA ASP A 210 6.78 0.10 13.45
C ASP A 210 7.50 0.06 12.07
N VAL A 211 8.73 0.57 12.00
CA VAL A 211 9.51 0.67 10.77
C VAL A 211 10.20 -0.65 10.44
N PHE A 212 10.04 -1.10 9.20
CA PHE A 212 10.62 -2.35 8.72
C PHE A 212 11.30 -2.19 7.37
N GLN A 213 12.48 -2.76 7.24
CA GLN A 213 13.22 -2.87 5.98
C GLN A 213 13.62 -4.32 5.76
N LEU A 214 13.44 -4.81 4.53
CA LEU A 214 13.85 -6.17 4.16
C LEU A 214 14.65 -6.17 2.87
N TYR A 215 15.72 -6.94 2.89
CA TYR A 215 16.66 -7.10 1.79
C TYR A 215 16.77 -8.57 1.41
N VAL A 216 16.96 -8.86 0.14
CA VAL A 216 17.31 -10.20 -0.37
C VAL A 216 18.58 -10.07 -1.21
N ASN A 217 19.64 -10.74 -0.79
CA ASN A 217 20.96 -10.67 -1.43
C ASN A 217 21.44 -9.23 -1.68
N GLY A 218 21.29 -8.34 -0.71
CA GLY A 218 21.67 -6.93 -0.79
C GLY A 218 20.66 -6.02 -1.49
N MET A 219 19.62 -6.55 -2.13
CA MET A 219 18.58 -5.76 -2.79
C MET A 219 17.41 -5.49 -1.83
N GLN A 220 17.07 -4.23 -1.63
CA GLN A 220 15.92 -3.85 -0.80
C GLN A 220 14.61 -4.19 -1.52
N LEU A 221 13.76 -4.98 -0.87
CA LEU A 221 12.43 -5.33 -1.35
C LEU A 221 11.30 -4.59 -0.63
N VAL A 222 11.49 -4.31 0.64
CA VAL A 222 10.47 -3.65 1.49
C VAL A 222 11.11 -2.53 2.26
N SER A 223 10.41 -1.42 2.36
CA SER A 223 10.67 -0.32 3.28
C SER A 223 9.34 0.26 3.71
N THR A 224 9.02 0.19 5.00
CA THR A 224 7.78 0.74 5.57
C THR A 224 8.11 1.94 6.43
N GLY A 225 7.11 2.82 6.62
CA GLY A 225 7.18 3.88 7.63
C GLY A 225 6.45 3.46 8.90
N TYR A 226 6.22 4.43 9.78
CA TYR A 226 5.26 4.27 10.88
C TYR A 226 3.85 4.23 10.28
N GLU A 227 3.08 3.19 10.57
CA GLU A 227 1.67 3.06 10.24
C GLU A 227 0.79 3.47 11.43
#